data_5d2fd4086bb741b63eaa335812f4ad67
#
_entry.id   5d2fd4086bb741b63eaa335812f4ad67
#
_cell.length_a   1.000
_cell.length_b   1.000
_cell.length_c   1.000
_cell.angle_alpha   90.00
_cell.angle_beta   90.00
_cell.angle_gamma   90.00
#
_symmetry.space_group_name_H-M   'P 1'
#
loop_
_entity.id
_entity.type
_entity.pdbx_description
1 polymer ?
#
loop_
_entity_poly.entity_id
_entity_poly.type
_entity_poly.pdbx_seq_one_letter_code
_entity_poly.pdbx_strand_id
1 'polypeptide(L)'
;MAKAKTFFYCQNCGTQSSTWIGKCKNCGQWNTYVEEVIQSASNSHTSLSSVQSQAVRINEIDSSRSQHRIHAGMEEINRVLGGGIVPGSLILLGGEPGIGKSTLLLQMALSLPSSAPVLYVSGEESDIQLKMRADRLQKKNENCYILNETNTQNIFQHVESIHPQIIIIDSIQTLQTNTIESSAGSISQIRETTSEWQRFAKLTSTPIFLIGHITKDGTLAGPKVLEHIVDVVLQFEGDRNYGHRMVRAAKNRFGSVSEIGIFEMRQDGLREISNPSEILISQHSDDVNGIAIAVTIEGLRPFLIETQSLVSPSVYGNPQRSSTGFDLRRLNMLLAVLEKKCGLKLNAKDVFLNITGGIHVDDPAADLAIVISILSSLFDVSIDAKSCFAGEIGLSGEIRPVSRIEQRILEAKKLGYKRIYISSFNPNNLNINGIEIIRIAKIEKFLTSLFSN
;
A
#
# COMPACT_ATOMS: atom_id res chain seq x y z
N MET A 1 -21.33 -44.07 -9.45
CA MET A 1 -21.81 -42.67 -9.19
C MET A 1 -21.24 -42.25 -7.84
N ALA A 2 -20.27 -41.32 -7.83
CA ALA A 2 -19.73 -40.80 -6.61
C ALA A 2 -20.79 -39.88 -5.95
N LYS A 3 -21.06 -40.10 -4.66
CA LYS A 3 -22.03 -39.27 -3.92
C LYS A 3 -21.51 -37.86 -3.81
N ALA A 4 -22.23 -36.87 -4.36
CA ALA A 4 -22.00 -35.45 -4.08
C ALA A 4 -22.06 -35.22 -2.57
N LYS A 5 -21.04 -34.57 -2.02
CA LYS A 5 -21.03 -34.16 -0.60
C LYS A 5 -21.33 -32.69 -0.49
N THR A 6 -22.38 -32.37 0.24
CA THR A 6 -22.76 -31.00 0.53
C THR A 6 -21.99 -30.47 1.73
N PHE A 7 -21.43 -29.28 1.61
CA PHE A 7 -20.78 -28.55 2.70
C PHE A 7 -21.32 -27.11 2.75
N PHE A 8 -21.16 -26.50 3.91
CA PHE A 8 -21.56 -25.12 4.15
C PHE A 8 -20.31 -24.25 4.34
N TYR A 9 -20.19 -23.16 3.59
CA TYR A 9 -19.07 -22.24 3.69
C TYR A 9 -19.50 -20.88 4.19
N CYS A 10 -18.78 -20.35 5.17
CA CYS A 10 -18.99 -19.00 5.65
C CYS A 10 -18.54 -17.97 4.60
N GLN A 11 -19.45 -17.15 4.11
CA GLN A 11 -19.21 -16.13 3.09
C GLN A 11 -18.28 -15.00 3.56
N ASN A 12 -17.99 -14.90 4.85
CA ASN A 12 -17.09 -13.87 5.39
C ASN A 12 -15.64 -14.36 5.58
N CYS A 13 -15.43 -15.61 6.02
CA CYS A 13 -14.11 -16.11 6.38
C CYS A 13 -13.74 -17.44 5.72
N GLY A 14 -14.61 -18.03 4.88
CA GLY A 14 -14.37 -19.28 4.16
C GLY A 14 -14.32 -20.55 5.05
N THR A 15 -14.66 -20.46 6.33
CA THR A 15 -14.67 -21.65 7.22
C THR A 15 -15.72 -22.63 6.75
N GLN A 16 -15.31 -23.89 6.56
CA GLN A 16 -16.18 -24.99 6.16
C GLN A 16 -16.89 -25.63 7.36
N SER A 17 -18.12 -26.02 7.16
CA SER A 17 -18.91 -26.82 8.10
C SER A 17 -19.65 -27.92 7.35
N SER A 18 -19.83 -29.09 7.97
CA SER A 18 -20.67 -30.17 7.44
C SER A 18 -22.17 -29.93 7.60
N THR A 19 -22.56 -28.94 8.39
CA THR A 19 -23.96 -28.57 8.67
C THR A 19 -24.08 -27.05 8.65
N TRP A 20 -25.27 -26.56 8.33
CA TRP A 20 -25.54 -25.13 8.44
C TRP A 20 -25.49 -24.68 9.90
N ILE A 21 -24.78 -23.57 10.18
CA ILE A 21 -24.63 -23.00 11.50
C ILE A 21 -25.02 -21.52 11.43
N GLY A 22 -25.90 -21.04 12.30
CA GLY A 22 -26.38 -19.66 12.30
C GLY A 22 -25.30 -18.63 12.61
N LYS A 23 -24.28 -18.98 13.41
CA LYS A 23 -23.13 -18.09 13.73
C LYS A 23 -21.83 -18.79 13.40
N CYS A 24 -20.97 -18.13 12.62
CA CYS A 24 -19.66 -18.68 12.28
C CYS A 24 -18.75 -18.77 13.52
N LYS A 25 -18.19 -19.95 13.79
CA LYS A 25 -17.30 -20.19 14.93
C LYS A 25 -15.95 -19.48 14.80
N ASN A 26 -15.54 -19.15 13.57
CA ASN A 26 -14.25 -18.55 13.30
C ASN A 26 -14.31 -17.01 13.30
N CYS A 27 -15.24 -16.41 12.54
CA CYS A 27 -15.33 -14.95 12.42
C CYS A 27 -16.46 -14.32 13.25
N GLY A 28 -17.30 -15.10 13.89
CA GLY A 28 -18.39 -14.63 14.77
C GLY A 28 -19.59 -14.01 14.05
N GLN A 29 -19.59 -13.93 12.73
CA GLN A 29 -20.67 -13.35 11.92
C GLN A 29 -21.88 -14.29 11.85
N TRP A 30 -23.09 -13.69 11.81
CA TRP A 30 -24.35 -14.40 11.77
C TRP A 30 -24.85 -14.59 10.32
N ASN A 31 -25.51 -15.71 10.04
CA ASN A 31 -26.19 -16.03 8.77
C ASN A 31 -25.28 -15.94 7.54
N THR A 32 -24.02 -16.33 7.69
CA THR A 32 -23.01 -16.26 6.63
C THR A 32 -22.71 -17.58 5.95
N TYR A 33 -23.32 -18.69 6.38
CA TYR A 33 -23.12 -19.99 5.77
C TYR A 33 -24.02 -20.21 4.57
N VAL A 34 -23.42 -20.55 3.43
CA VAL A 34 -24.10 -20.92 2.18
C VAL A 34 -23.77 -22.37 1.85
N GLU A 35 -24.77 -23.08 1.38
CA GLU A 35 -24.64 -24.48 0.95
C GLU A 35 -23.91 -24.57 -0.40
N GLU A 36 -22.92 -25.43 -0.47
CA GLU A 36 -22.18 -25.73 -1.71
C GLU A 36 -22.00 -27.23 -1.88
N VAL A 37 -22.23 -27.69 -3.12
CA VAL A 37 -22.11 -29.11 -3.50
C VAL A 37 -20.75 -29.35 -4.09
N ILE A 38 -19.94 -30.20 -3.45
CA ILE A 38 -18.64 -30.62 -4.00
C ILE A 38 -18.84 -31.96 -4.73
N GLN A 39 -18.73 -31.94 -6.04
CA GLN A 39 -18.58 -33.18 -6.80
C GLN A 39 -17.16 -33.71 -6.60
N SER A 40 -17.03 -34.98 -6.22
CA SER A 40 -15.73 -35.64 -6.28
C SER A 40 -15.32 -35.75 -7.74
N ALA A 41 -14.27 -35.03 -8.12
CA ALA A 41 -13.75 -35.05 -9.48
C ALA A 41 -13.60 -36.49 -9.99
N SER A 42 -14.35 -36.81 -11.05
CA SER A 42 -13.97 -37.90 -11.94
C SER A 42 -12.63 -37.50 -12.57
N ASN A 43 -11.64 -38.37 -12.47
CA ASN A 43 -10.28 -38.22 -12.98
C ASN A 43 -10.22 -37.73 -14.44
N SER A 44 -10.42 -36.49 -14.70
CA SER A 44 -9.91 -35.83 -15.89
C SER A 44 -8.60 -35.11 -15.51
N HIS A 45 -7.56 -35.91 -15.35
CA HIS A 45 -6.20 -35.43 -15.29
C HIS A 45 -5.87 -34.75 -16.63
N THR A 46 -6.04 -33.46 -16.74
CA THR A 46 -5.14 -32.69 -17.59
C THR A 46 -3.75 -32.91 -16.99
N SER A 47 -2.91 -33.58 -17.74
CA SER A 47 -1.58 -34.03 -17.35
C SER A 47 -0.62 -32.86 -17.17
N LEU A 48 -0.75 -32.12 -16.07
CA LEU A 48 0.43 -31.52 -15.46
C LEU A 48 1.26 -32.75 -15.01
N SER A 49 2.27 -33.10 -15.80
CA SER A 49 3.15 -34.21 -15.55
C SER A 49 3.53 -34.22 -14.07
N SER A 50 3.28 -35.32 -13.40
CA SER A 50 3.66 -35.55 -12.00
C SER A 50 5.19 -35.49 -11.91
N VAL A 51 5.73 -34.28 -11.76
CA VAL A 51 7.12 -34.14 -11.34
C VAL A 51 7.15 -34.69 -9.92
N GLN A 52 7.68 -35.89 -9.77
CA GLN A 52 7.92 -36.50 -8.47
C GLN A 52 8.88 -35.58 -7.73
N SER A 53 8.37 -34.90 -6.73
CA SER A 53 9.16 -34.01 -5.87
C SER A 53 10.16 -34.89 -5.09
N GLN A 54 11.46 -34.70 -5.30
CA GLN A 54 12.50 -35.31 -4.50
C GLN A 54 12.96 -34.35 -3.42
N ALA A 55 13.22 -34.87 -2.22
CA ALA A 55 13.84 -34.06 -1.17
C ALA A 55 15.28 -33.70 -1.57
N VAL A 56 15.61 -32.44 -1.56
CA VAL A 56 16.93 -31.90 -1.90
C VAL A 56 17.51 -31.23 -0.67
N ARG A 57 18.80 -31.38 -0.41
CA ARG A 57 19.49 -30.69 0.69
C ARG A 57 19.54 -29.18 0.37
N ILE A 58 19.28 -28.33 1.37
CA ILE A 58 19.26 -26.89 1.20
C ILE A 58 20.55 -26.32 0.59
N ASN A 59 21.71 -26.93 0.90
CA ASN A 59 23.01 -26.53 0.39
C ASN A 59 23.27 -26.96 -1.07
N GLU A 60 22.44 -27.88 -1.61
CA GLU A 60 22.50 -28.35 -2.99
C GLU A 60 21.58 -27.53 -3.91
N ILE A 61 20.77 -26.63 -3.33
CA ILE A 61 19.92 -25.73 -4.09
C ILE A 61 20.77 -24.60 -4.64
N ASP A 62 20.83 -24.51 -5.96
CA ASP A 62 21.55 -23.42 -6.63
C ASP A 62 20.89 -22.07 -6.33
N SER A 63 21.52 -21.32 -5.44
CA SER A 63 21.05 -19.98 -5.04
C SER A 63 21.16 -18.94 -6.17
N SER A 64 21.91 -19.22 -7.24
CA SER A 64 22.02 -18.33 -8.40
C SER A 64 20.68 -18.14 -9.11
N ARG A 65 19.82 -19.17 -9.11
CA ARG A 65 18.46 -19.09 -9.65
C ARG A 65 17.52 -18.23 -8.80
N SER A 66 17.74 -18.15 -7.49
CA SER A 66 16.93 -17.33 -6.58
C SER A 66 17.29 -15.85 -6.61
N GLN A 67 18.47 -15.49 -7.14
CA GLN A 67 18.92 -14.10 -7.29
C GLN A 67 18.38 -13.41 -8.54
N HIS A 68 17.88 -14.17 -9.53
CA HIS A 68 17.31 -13.59 -10.75
C HIS A 68 15.85 -13.17 -10.55
N ARG A 69 15.65 -11.97 -10.01
CA ARG A 69 14.34 -11.33 -10.03
C ARG A 69 14.05 -10.76 -11.41
N ILE A 70 12.81 -10.87 -11.86
CA ILE A 70 12.35 -10.25 -13.10
C ILE A 70 12.05 -8.79 -12.81
N HIS A 71 12.64 -7.88 -13.59
CA HIS A 71 12.35 -6.46 -13.48
C HIS A 71 10.92 -6.19 -13.95
N ALA A 72 10.10 -5.49 -13.14
CA ALA A 72 8.69 -5.26 -13.43
C ALA A 72 8.45 -4.18 -14.52
N GLY A 73 9.49 -3.61 -15.11
CA GLY A 73 9.38 -2.48 -16.05
C GLY A 73 9.01 -1.15 -15.37
N MET A 74 8.87 -1.14 -14.05
CA MET A 74 8.52 0.01 -13.23
C MET A 74 9.32 -0.04 -11.92
N GLU A 75 10.07 1.03 -11.59
CA GLU A 75 10.97 1.07 -10.44
C GLU A 75 10.24 1.08 -9.10
N GLU A 76 9.12 1.78 -9.02
CA GLU A 76 8.32 1.83 -7.80
C GLU A 76 7.66 0.46 -7.51
N ILE A 77 7.30 -0.33 -8.53
CA ILE A 77 6.85 -1.72 -8.35
C ILE A 77 7.99 -2.63 -7.91
N ASN A 78 9.18 -2.50 -8.55
CA ASN A 78 10.36 -3.26 -8.13
C ASN A 78 10.70 -3.00 -6.66
N ARG A 79 10.63 -1.74 -6.22
CA ARG A 79 10.87 -1.33 -4.84
C ARG A 79 9.93 -2.07 -3.87
N VAL A 80 8.62 -1.98 -4.11
CA VAL A 80 7.61 -2.61 -3.23
C VAL A 80 7.74 -4.13 -3.20
N LEU A 81 8.15 -4.74 -4.31
CA LEU A 81 8.42 -6.17 -4.38
C LEU A 81 9.76 -6.58 -3.74
N GLY A 82 10.57 -5.62 -3.31
CA GLY A 82 11.89 -5.86 -2.69
C GLY A 82 12.99 -6.14 -3.70
N GLY A 83 12.94 -5.46 -4.87
CA GLY A 83 13.95 -5.52 -5.95
C GLY A 83 13.51 -6.28 -7.20
N GLY A 84 12.22 -6.57 -7.36
CA GLY A 84 11.64 -7.18 -8.55
C GLY A 84 10.81 -8.44 -8.27
N ILE A 85 10.23 -8.99 -9.31
CA ILE A 85 9.32 -10.13 -9.28
C ILE A 85 10.10 -11.42 -9.07
N VAL A 86 9.72 -12.20 -8.08
CA VAL A 86 10.34 -13.53 -7.82
C VAL A 86 9.67 -14.58 -8.71
N PRO A 87 10.43 -15.39 -9.47
CA PRO A 87 9.87 -16.49 -10.26
C PRO A 87 9.01 -17.44 -9.42
N GLY A 88 7.86 -17.85 -9.96
CA GLY A 88 6.92 -18.73 -9.27
C GLY A 88 6.18 -18.10 -8.10
N SER A 89 6.22 -16.77 -7.95
CA SER A 89 5.46 -16.07 -6.93
C SER A 89 4.01 -15.81 -7.36
N LEU A 90 3.09 -15.91 -6.40
CA LEU A 90 1.70 -15.50 -6.56
C LEU A 90 1.48 -14.18 -5.82
N ILE A 91 1.15 -13.13 -6.57
CA ILE A 91 1.05 -11.76 -6.08
C ILE A 91 -0.39 -11.29 -6.21
N LEU A 92 -1.00 -10.83 -5.12
CA LEU A 92 -2.33 -10.25 -5.10
C LEU A 92 -2.23 -8.74 -5.04
N LEU A 93 -2.84 -8.04 -5.98
CA LEU A 93 -3.03 -6.58 -5.97
C LEU A 93 -4.46 -6.26 -5.59
N GLY A 94 -4.67 -5.80 -4.36
CA GLY A 94 -5.97 -5.37 -3.83
C GLY A 94 -6.12 -3.85 -3.85
N GLY A 95 -7.35 -3.37 -3.90
CA GLY A 95 -7.67 -1.93 -3.84
C GLY A 95 -9.12 -1.65 -4.19
N GLU A 96 -9.60 -0.43 -3.93
CA GLU A 96 -10.96 -0.03 -4.27
C GLU A 96 -11.23 -0.14 -5.78
N PRO A 97 -12.50 -0.41 -6.18
CA PRO A 97 -12.91 -0.33 -7.58
C PRO A 97 -12.63 1.06 -8.16
N GLY A 98 -12.05 1.11 -9.38
CA GLY A 98 -11.73 2.37 -10.07
C GLY A 98 -10.46 3.08 -9.59
N ILE A 99 -9.68 2.54 -8.62
CA ILE A 99 -8.44 3.15 -8.14
C ILE A 99 -7.31 3.13 -9.18
N GLY A 100 -7.35 2.20 -10.16
CA GLY A 100 -6.36 2.08 -11.24
C GLY A 100 -5.55 0.78 -11.25
N LYS A 101 -5.99 -0.28 -10.55
CA LYS A 101 -5.30 -1.59 -10.49
C LYS A 101 -5.03 -2.18 -11.88
N SER A 102 -6.08 -2.30 -12.69
CA SER A 102 -5.99 -2.83 -14.06
C SER A 102 -5.09 -1.96 -14.94
N THR A 103 -5.12 -0.63 -14.76
CA THR A 103 -4.24 0.30 -15.46
C THR A 103 -2.77 0.06 -15.07
N LEU A 104 -2.48 -0.09 -13.77
CA LEU A 104 -1.13 -0.34 -13.27
C LEU A 104 -0.54 -1.63 -13.84
N LEU A 105 -1.28 -2.74 -13.77
CA LEU A 105 -0.76 -4.02 -14.23
C LEU A 105 -0.72 -4.11 -15.77
N LEU A 106 -1.65 -3.50 -16.49
CA LEU A 106 -1.55 -3.40 -17.95
C LEU A 106 -0.34 -2.54 -18.37
N GLN A 107 -0.10 -1.41 -17.70
CA GLN A 107 1.06 -0.57 -17.95
C GLN A 107 2.37 -1.31 -17.63
N MET A 108 2.41 -2.08 -16.55
CA MET A 108 3.53 -2.95 -16.21
C MET A 108 3.78 -3.97 -17.34
N ALA A 109 2.73 -4.68 -17.79
CA ALA A 109 2.83 -5.67 -18.88
C ALA A 109 3.39 -5.07 -20.18
N LEU A 110 2.95 -3.86 -20.51
CA LEU A 110 3.40 -3.13 -21.70
C LEU A 110 4.78 -2.47 -21.55
N SER A 111 5.27 -2.33 -20.30
CA SER A 111 6.61 -1.78 -20.00
C SER A 111 7.70 -2.85 -19.97
N LEU A 112 7.32 -4.12 -19.99
CA LEU A 112 8.27 -5.23 -20.08
C LEU A 112 8.88 -5.34 -21.47
N PRO A 113 10.14 -5.82 -21.61
CA PRO A 113 10.76 -6.00 -22.91
C PRO A 113 9.99 -7.02 -23.75
N SER A 114 9.94 -6.84 -25.07
CA SER A 114 9.24 -7.76 -25.98
C SER A 114 9.80 -9.19 -25.99
N SER A 115 10.99 -9.41 -25.43
CA SER A 115 11.52 -10.76 -25.20
C SER A 115 10.81 -11.54 -24.08
N ALA A 116 9.98 -10.84 -23.29
CA ALA A 116 9.22 -11.41 -22.17
C ALA A 116 7.73 -11.54 -22.56
N PRO A 117 7.24 -12.70 -23.01
CA PRO A 117 5.83 -12.90 -23.29
C PRO A 117 4.99 -12.72 -22.02
N VAL A 118 3.94 -11.92 -22.11
CA VAL A 118 2.99 -11.67 -21.02
C VAL A 118 1.62 -12.11 -21.46
N LEU A 119 0.92 -12.86 -20.61
CA LEU A 119 -0.49 -13.20 -20.80
C LEU A 119 -1.35 -12.37 -19.84
N TYR A 120 -2.18 -11.51 -20.40
CA TYR A 120 -3.19 -10.75 -19.65
C TYR A 120 -4.56 -11.39 -19.85
N VAL A 121 -5.07 -12.01 -18.80
CA VAL A 121 -6.40 -12.65 -18.77
C VAL A 121 -7.39 -11.67 -18.19
N SER A 122 -8.46 -11.37 -18.93
CA SER A 122 -9.54 -10.50 -18.47
C SER A 122 -10.86 -11.24 -18.43
N GLY A 123 -11.54 -11.18 -17.29
CA GLY A 123 -12.93 -11.61 -17.14
C GLY A 123 -13.92 -10.44 -17.04
N GLU A 124 -13.44 -9.19 -17.10
CA GLU A 124 -14.26 -8.00 -16.90
C GLU A 124 -14.33 -7.13 -18.18
N GLU A 125 -13.22 -6.98 -18.90
CA GLU A 125 -13.13 -6.11 -20.07
C GLU A 125 -12.91 -6.92 -21.34
N SER A 126 -13.50 -6.48 -22.46
CA SER A 126 -13.27 -7.06 -23.77
C SER A 126 -11.87 -6.70 -24.30
N ASP A 127 -11.38 -7.46 -25.28
CA ASP A 127 -10.13 -7.21 -26.01
C ASP A 127 -10.07 -5.79 -26.62
N ILE A 128 -11.18 -5.31 -27.15
CA ILE A 128 -11.29 -3.95 -27.71
C ILE A 128 -11.14 -2.90 -26.60
N GLN A 129 -11.76 -3.08 -25.45
CA GLN A 129 -11.65 -2.15 -24.32
C GLN A 129 -10.22 -2.11 -23.77
N LEU A 130 -9.60 -3.28 -23.63
CA LEU A 130 -8.19 -3.37 -23.22
C LEU A 130 -7.25 -2.73 -24.26
N LYS A 131 -7.53 -2.92 -25.55
CA LYS A 131 -6.74 -2.28 -26.62
C LYS A 131 -6.86 -0.76 -26.56
N MET A 132 -8.05 -0.20 -26.39
CA MET A 132 -8.26 1.25 -26.23
C MET A 132 -7.49 1.80 -25.02
N ARG A 133 -7.45 1.03 -23.91
CA ARG A 133 -6.68 1.40 -22.71
C ARG A 133 -5.19 1.33 -22.99
N ALA A 134 -4.69 0.27 -23.63
CA ALA A 134 -3.30 0.10 -24.00
C ALA A 134 -2.80 1.23 -24.92
N ASP A 135 -3.59 1.64 -25.91
CA ASP A 135 -3.24 2.74 -26.83
C ASP A 135 -3.07 4.07 -26.09
N ARG A 136 -3.89 4.32 -25.06
CA ARG A 136 -3.79 5.51 -24.21
C ARG A 136 -2.51 5.52 -23.37
N LEU A 137 -2.01 4.35 -22.95
CA LEU A 137 -0.80 4.22 -22.11
C LEU A 137 0.50 4.50 -22.88
N GLN A 138 0.47 4.58 -24.22
CA GLN A 138 1.61 4.86 -25.07
C GLN A 138 2.84 3.96 -24.82
N LYS A 139 2.62 2.76 -24.31
CA LYS A 139 3.62 1.71 -24.10
C LYS A 139 3.36 0.56 -25.05
N LYS A 140 4.41 -0.12 -25.49
CA LYS A 140 4.29 -1.25 -26.43
C LYS A 140 5.14 -2.42 -25.98
N ASN A 141 4.51 -3.56 -25.82
CA ASN A 141 5.14 -4.87 -25.77
C ASN A 141 4.43 -5.73 -26.84
N GLU A 142 5.14 -6.08 -27.89
CA GLU A 142 4.59 -6.86 -29.01
C GLU A 142 4.22 -8.29 -28.61
N ASN A 143 4.77 -8.80 -27.51
CA ASN A 143 4.47 -10.11 -26.94
C ASN A 143 3.56 -10.05 -25.69
N CYS A 144 2.71 -9.04 -25.62
CA CYS A 144 1.63 -8.99 -24.63
C CYS A 144 0.34 -9.55 -25.26
N TYR A 145 -0.05 -10.74 -24.84
CA TYR A 145 -1.24 -11.46 -25.29
C TYR A 145 -2.42 -11.14 -24.38
N ILE A 146 -3.60 -10.89 -24.97
CA ILE A 146 -4.85 -10.67 -24.25
C ILE A 146 -5.73 -11.90 -24.44
N LEU A 147 -6.32 -12.40 -23.37
CA LEU A 147 -7.24 -13.53 -23.38
C LEU A 147 -8.51 -13.19 -22.58
N ASN A 148 -9.66 -13.20 -23.25
CA ASN A 148 -10.97 -13.06 -22.60
C ASN A 148 -11.50 -14.44 -22.25
N GLU A 149 -11.21 -14.92 -21.08
CA GLU A 149 -11.62 -16.22 -20.58
C GLU A 149 -11.75 -16.19 -19.05
N THR A 150 -12.69 -16.96 -18.54
CA THR A 150 -12.93 -17.06 -17.07
C THR A 150 -12.70 -18.50 -16.54
N ASN A 151 -12.74 -19.49 -17.41
CA ASN A 151 -12.53 -20.89 -17.02
C ASN A 151 -11.03 -21.21 -16.91
N THR A 152 -10.58 -21.63 -15.73
CA THR A 152 -9.15 -21.88 -15.46
C THR A 152 -8.57 -22.97 -16.35
N GLN A 153 -9.33 -24.02 -16.68
CA GLN A 153 -8.87 -25.11 -17.53
C GLN A 153 -8.58 -24.63 -18.96
N ASN A 154 -9.44 -23.78 -19.50
CA ASN A 154 -9.24 -23.20 -20.83
C ASN A 154 -8.01 -22.26 -20.81
N ILE A 155 -7.86 -21.46 -19.77
CA ILE A 155 -6.71 -20.55 -19.63
C ILE A 155 -5.41 -21.35 -19.62
N PHE A 156 -5.34 -22.47 -18.89
CA PHE A 156 -4.12 -23.31 -18.84
C PHE A 156 -3.73 -23.86 -20.23
N GLN A 157 -4.68 -24.18 -21.11
CA GLN A 157 -4.36 -24.60 -22.47
C GLN A 157 -3.65 -23.48 -23.26
N HIS A 158 -4.10 -22.25 -23.12
CA HIS A 158 -3.45 -21.11 -23.74
C HIS A 158 -2.07 -20.84 -23.14
N VAL A 159 -1.91 -20.98 -21.83
CA VAL A 159 -0.62 -20.84 -21.15
C VAL A 159 0.40 -21.85 -21.67
N GLU A 160 -0.01 -23.11 -21.89
CA GLU A 160 0.83 -24.16 -22.48
C GLU A 160 1.28 -23.85 -23.92
N SER A 161 0.50 -23.10 -24.69
CA SER A 161 0.85 -22.71 -26.07
C SER A 161 1.72 -21.47 -26.15
N ILE A 162 1.49 -20.47 -25.27
CA ILE A 162 2.16 -19.15 -25.27
C ILE A 162 3.49 -19.20 -24.50
N HIS A 163 3.59 -20.05 -23.48
CA HIS A 163 4.70 -20.07 -22.51
C HIS A 163 5.02 -18.69 -21.92
N PRO A 164 4.05 -18.01 -21.28
CA PRO A 164 4.25 -16.66 -20.79
C PRO A 164 5.26 -16.60 -19.66
N GLN A 165 6.08 -15.56 -19.64
CA GLN A 165 7.01 -15.29 -18.54
C GLN A 165 6.30 -14.70 -17.32
N ILE A 166 5.18 -14.00 -17.54
CA ILE A 166 4.32 -13.42 -16.50
C ILE A 166 2.86 -13.60 -16.90
N ILE A 167 2.01 -13.90 -15.93
CA ILE A 167 0.56 -13.99 -16.12
C ILE A 167 -0.10 -12.93 -15.23
N ILE A 168 -1.08 -12.21 -15.79
CA ILE A 168 -1.91 -11.24 -15.08
C ILE A 168 -3.36 -11.66 -15.20
N ILE A 169 -4.09 -11.70 -14.10
CA ILE A 169 -5.50 -12.11 -14.04
C ILE A 169 -6.33 -10.95 -13.50
N ASP A 170 -7.25 -10.45 -14.31
CA ASP A 170 -8.14 -9.31 -14.04
C ASP A 170 -9.62 -9.70 -14.25
N SER A 171 -10.31 -10.14 -13.21
CA SER A 171 -9.98 -10.27 -11.80
C SER A 171 -10.12 -11.71 -11.29
N ILE A 172 -9.59 -12.00 -10.11
CA ILE A 172 -9.76 -13.32 -9.48
C ILE A 172 -11.22 -13.65 -9.19
N GLN A 173 -12.07 -12.65 -9.02
CA GLN A 173 -13.50 -12.79 -8.75
C GLN A 173 -14.29 -13.32 -9.96
N THR A 174 -13.80 -13.12 -11.17
CA THR A 174 -14.47 -13.58 -12.41
C THR A 174 -14.12 -15.00 -12.78
N LEU A 175 -13.01 -15.53 -12.22
CA LEU A 175 -12.56 -16.89 -12.52
C LEU A 175 -13.50 -17.96 -11.95
N GLN A 176 -13.57 -19.04 -12.70
CA GLN A 176 -14.28 -20.27 -12.30
C GLN A 176 -13.51 -21.51 -12.69
N THR A 177 -13.60 -22.55 -11.86
CA THR A 177 -13.10 -23.88 -12.14
C THR A 177 -14.23 -24.88 -12.20
N ASN A 178 -14.09 -25.89 -13.04
CA ASN A 178 -15.07 -26.98 -13.16
C ASN A 178 -14.93 -28.01 -12.02
N THR A 179 -13.96 -27.87 -11.13
CA THR A 179 -13.73 -28.80 -10.02
C THR A 179 -14.75 -28.68 -8.90
N ILE A 180 -15.44 -27.53 -8.81
CA ILE A 180 -16.48 -27.26 -7.82
C ILE A 180 -17.71 -26.63 -8.48
N GLU A 181 -18.90 -27.02 -8.02
CA GLU A 181 -20.18 -26.45 -8.45
C GLU A 181 -20.56 -25.28 -7.54
N SER A 182 -20.01 -24.10 -7.84
CA SER A 182 -20.40 -22.86 -7.17
C SER A 182 -20.29 -21.70 -8.15
N SER A 183 -21.03 -20.62 -7.91
CA SER A 183 -21.05 -19.46 -8.81
C SER A 183 -19.69 -18.76 -8.84
N ALA A 184 -19.32 -18.19 -9.98
CA ALA A 184 -18.18 -17.28 -10.09
C ALA A 184 -18.29 -16.16 -9.03
N GLY A 185 -17.15 -15.76 -8.44
CA GLY A 185 -17.12 -14.78 -7.37
C GLY A 185 -17.49 -15.31 -5.96
N SER A 186 -17.97 -16.57 -5.84
CA SER A 186 -18.12 -17.20 -4.53
C SER A 186 -16.75 -17.43 -3.89
N ILE A 187 -16.72 -17.46 -2.56
CA ILE A 187 -15.49 -17.66 -1.78
C ILE A 187 -14.81 -18.98 -2.14
N SER A 188 -15.59 -20.02 -2.37
CA SER A 188 -15.07 -21.34 -2.73
C SER A 188 -14.42 -21.32 -4.10
N GLN A 189 -15.04 -20.68 -5.10
CA GLN A 189 -14.45 -20.51 -6.42
C GLN A 189 -13.14 -19.70 -6.34
N ILE A 190 -13.18 -18.56 -5.66
CA ILE A 190 -12.00 -17.70 -5.49
C ILE A 190 -10.86 -18.46 -4.80
N ARG A 191 -11.17 -19.25 -3.78
CA ARG A 191 -10.18 -20.06 -3.06
C ARG A 191 -9.60 -21.17 -3.92
N GLU A 192 -10.43 -21.94 -4.60
CA GLU A 192 -10.01 -23.06 -5.42
C GLU A 192 -9.19 -22.59 -6.62
N THR A 193 -9.69 -21.61 -7.37
CA THR A 193 -8.95 -21.04 -8.51
C THR A 193 -7.62 -20.44 -8.06
N THR A 194 -7.56 -19.74 -6.92
CA THR A 194 -6.30 -19.23 -6.38
C THR A 194 -5.33 -20.37 -6.02
N SER A 195 -5.83 -21.49 -5.48
CA SER A 195 -5.00 -22.66 -5.14
C SER A 195 -4.47 -23.36 -6.40
N GLU A 196 -5.28 -23.43 -7.48
CA GLU A 196 -4.84 -23.93 -8.80
C GLU A 196 -3.69 -23.07 -9.34
N TRP A 197 -3.84 -21.74 -9.32
CA TRP A 197 -2.81 -20.79 -9.77
C TRP A 197 -1.55 -20.83 -8.89
N GLN A 198 -1.69 -20.99 -7.58
CA GLN A 198 -0.53 -21.15 -6.69
C GLN A 198 0.28 -22.41 -7.07
N ARG A 199 -0.41 -23.53 -7.27
CA ARG A 199 0.23 -24.78 -7.68
C ARG A 199 0.94 -24.63 -9.02
N PHE A 200 0.26 -24.03 -9.99
CA PHE A 200 0.84 -23.78 -11.30
C PHE A 200 2.09 -22.90 -11.21
N ALA A 201 2.03 -21.75 -10.51
CA ALA A 201 3.17 -20.86 -10.33
C ALA A 201 4.39 -21.59 -9.75
N LYS A 202 4.19 -22.40 -8.71
CA LYS A 202 5.28 -23.17 -8.07
C LYS A 202 5.89 -24.23 -8.98
N LEU A 203 5.08 -24.90 -9.80
CA LEU A 203 5.54 -25.96 -10.71
C LEU A 203 6.30 -25.38 -11.91
N THR A 204 5.83 -24.28 -12.48
CA THR A 204 6.39 -23.72 -13.71
C THR A 204 7.40 -22.61 -13.47
N SER A 205 7.54 -22.14 -12.22
CA SER A 205 8.29 -20.93 -11.86
C SER A 205 7.78 -19.66 -12.56
N THR A 206 6.55 -19.64 -13.06
CA THR A 206 5.93 -18.49 -13.69
C THR A 206 5.26 -17.62 -12.63
N PRO A 207 5.65 -16.34 -12.45
CA PRO A 207 4.99 -15.45 -11.54
C PRO A 207 3.61 -15.01 -12.06
N ILE A 208 2.67 -14.86 -11.13
CA ILE A 208 1.28 -14.57 -11.44
C ILE A 208 0.81 -13.38 -10.60
N PHE A 209 0.21 -12.39 -11.26
CA PHE A 209 -0.49 -11.28 -10.61
C PHE A 209 -2.00 -11.53 -10.65
N LEU A 210 -2.63 -11.45 -9.49
CA LEU A 210 -4.08 -11.51 -9.33
C LEU A 210 -4.59 -10.13 -8.94
N ILE A 211 -5.55 -9.60 -9.68
CA ILE A 211 -6.28 -8.40 -9.27
C ILE A 211 -7.47 -8.81 -8.41
N GLY A 212 -7.61 -8.15 -7.25
CA GLY A 212 -8.71 -8.34 -6.32
C GLY A 212 -9.37 -7.03 -5.92
N HIS A 213 -10.68 -7.04 -5.65
CA HIS A 213 -11.41 -5.89 -5.13
C HIS A 213 -11.45 -5.93 -3.60
N ILE A 214 -11.30 -4.77 -2.96
CA ILE A 214 -11.45 -4.59 -1.51
C ILE A 214 -12.86 -4.07 -1.23
N THR A 215 -13.48 -4.51 -0.13
CA THR A 215 -14.75 -3.94 0.36
C THR A 215 -14.53 -2.54 0.93
N LYS A 216 -15.61 -1.75 1.10
CA LYS A 216 -15.57 -0.40 1.67
C LYS A 216 -14.95 -0.33 3.07
N ASP A 217 -14.92 -1.43 3.80
CA ASP A 217 -14.33 -1.53 5.14
C ASP A 217 -12.79 -1.79 5.11
N GLY A 218 -12.14 -1.62 3.95
CA GLY A 218 -10.70 -1.84 3.79
C GLY A 218 -10.27 -3.31 3.85
N THR A 219 -11.22 -4.24 3.96
CA THR A 219 -10.96 -5.67 3.88
C THR A 219 -11.07 -6.15 2.44
N LEU A 220 -10.16 -7.01 1.98
CA LEU A 220 -10.27 -7.66 0.69
C LEU A 220 -11.66 -8.29 0.54
N ALA A 221 -12.39 -7.92 -0.53
CA ALA A 221 -13.66 -8.56 -0.90
C ALA A 221 -13.35 -9.95 -1.44
N GLY A 222 -13.48 -10.89 -0.57
CA GLY A 222 -12.98 -12.23 -0.67
C GLY A 222 -12.04 -12.44 0.51
N PRO A 223 -12.16 -13.58 1.20
CA PRO A 223 -11.78 -13.69 2.58
C PRO A 223 -10.27 -13.45 2.78
N LYS A 224 -9.88 -13.07 4.00
CA LYS A 224 -8.52 -13.21 4.55
C LYS A 224 -7.81 -14.53 4.17
N VAL A 225 -8.56 -15.49 3.64
CA VAL A 225 -8.10 -16.75 3.08
C VAL A 225 -7.12 -16.56 1.91
N LEU A 226 -7.33 -15.56 1.03
CA LEU A 226 -6.39 -15.31 -0.08
C LEU A 226 -5.02 -14.84 0.42
N GLU A 227 -5.00 -14.04 1.49
CA GLU A 227 -3.76 -13.55 2.09
C GLU A 227 -2.87 -14.71 2.58
N HIS A 228 -3.46 -15.83 3.00
CA HIS A 228 -2.70 -16.99 3.43
C HIS A 228 -2.17 -17.81 2.25
N ILE A 229 -2.87 -17.83 1.12
CA ILE A 229 -2.50 -18.61 -0.07
C ILE A 229 -1.39 -17.90 -0.86
N VAL A 230 -1.53 -16.59 -1.11
CA VAL A 230 -0.58 -15.85 -1.93
C VAL A 230 0.75 -15.57 -1.20
N ASP A 231 1.82 -15.34 -1.96
CA ASP A 231 3.14 -15.04 -1.41
C ASP A 231 3.30 -13.55 -1.08
N VAL A 232 2.69 -12.68 -1.89
CA VAL A 232 2.74 -11.22 -1.76
C VAL A 232 1.33 -10.65 -1.83
N VAL A 233 1.01 -9.71 -0.95
CA VAL A 233 -0.21 -8.90 -0.99
C VAL A 233 0.19 -7.45 -1.12
N LEU A 234 -0.20 -6.83 -2.22
CA LEU A 234 -0.05 -5.41 -2.48
C LEU A 234 -1.41 -4.73 -2.31
N GLN A 235 -1.43 -3.65 -1.57
CA GLN A 235 -2.60 -2.78 -1.44
C GLN A 235 -2.39 -1.52 -2.26
N PHE A 236 -3.34 -1.21 -3.14
CA PHE A 236 -3.35 -0.02 -3.95
C PHE A 236 -4.34 0.97 -3.36
N GLU A 237 -3.80 2.06 -2.83
CA GLU A 237 -4.51 3.08 -2.05
C GLU A 237 -4.43 4.43 -2.76
N GLY A 238 -5.35 5.34 -2.42
CA GLY A 238 -5.31 6.71 -2.88
C GLY A 238 -6.64 7.41 -2.73
N ASP A 239 -6.62 8.70 -2.52
CA ASP A 239 -7.82 9.53 -2.50
C ASP A 239 -8.21 9.90 -3.96
N ARG A 240 -9.51 9.85 -4.26
CA ARG A 240 -10.04 10.20 -5.59
C ARG A 240 -9.88 11.69 -5.92
N ASN A 241 -9.79 12.52 -4.90
CA ASN A 241 -9.64 13.97 -5.05
C ASN A 241 -8.18 14.39 -5.31
N TYR A 242 -7.22 13.53 -4.95
CA TYR A 242 -5.80 13.74 -5.20
C TYR A 242 -5.32 12.79 -6.30
N GLY A 243 -4.55 13.31 -7.24
CA GLY A 243 -4.00 12.52 -8.36
C GLY A 243 -3.01 11.43 -7.95
N HIS A 244 -2.65 11.36 -6.67
CA HIS A 244 -1.63 10.44 -6.18
C HIS A 244 -2.22 9.08 -5.79
N ARG A 245 -1.42 8.05 -6.02
CA ARG A 245 -1.72 6.65 -5.69
C ARG A 245 -0.52 6.01 -5.02
N MET A 246 -0.77 5.15 -4.03
CA MET A 246 0.27 4.40 -3.33
C MET A 246 0.06 2.91 -3.48
N VAL A 247 1.14 2.18 -3.70
CA VAL A 247 1.19 0.73 -3.60
C VAL A 247 1.98 0.38 -2.36
N ARG A 248 1.37 -0.35 -1.45
CA ARG A 248 1.98 -0.80 -0.19
C ARG A 248 2.00 -2.32 -0.13
N ALA A 249 3.07 -2.91 0.35
CA ALA A 249 3.11 -4.33 0.63
C ALA A 249 2.48 -4.62 2.01
N ALA A 250 1.30 -5.25 2.05
CA ALA A 250 0.70 -5.76 3.28
C ALA A 250 1.30 -7.10 3.72
N LYS A 251 1.77 -7.89 2.75
CA LYS A 251 2.50 -9.15 2.95
C LYS A 251 3.54 -9.31 1.86
N ASN A 252 4.78 -9.70 2.22
CA ASN A 252 5.81 -10.03 1.27
C ASN A 252 6.74 -11.10 1.86
N ARG A 253 6.70 -12.33 1.29
CA ARG A 253 7.59 -13.43 1.72
C ARG A 253 9.03 -13.28 1.23
N PHE A 254 9.27 -12.37 0.28
CA PHE A 254 10.54 -12.24 -0.43
C PHE A 254 11.25 -10.92 -0.14
N GLY A 255 10.65 -10.05 0.67
CA GLY A 255 11.20 -8.75 0.98
C GLY A 255 10.49 -8.07 2.14
N SER A 256 10.83 -6.79 2.35
CA SER A 256 10.22 -5.97 3.40
C SER A 256 8.75 -5.67 3.06
N VAL A 257 7.90 -5.63 4.07
CA VAL A 257 6.53 -5.11 3.98
C VAL A 257 6.48 -3.58 4.21
N SER A 258 7.61 -2.99 4.48
CA SER A 258 7.72 -1.57 4.81
C SER A 258 8.03 -0.68 3.60
N GLU A 259 8.01 -1.20 2.38
CA GLU A 259 8.26 -0.42 1.18
C GLU A 259 6.95 0.08 0.57
N ILE A 260 7.00 1.32 0.05
CA ILE A 260 5.90 1.93 -0.69
C ILE A 260 6.36 2.36 -2.09
N GLY A 261 5.46 2.22 -3.06
CA GLY A 261 5.56 2.79 -4.39
C GLY A 261 4.57 3.93 -4.54
N ILE A 262 5.00 5.05 -5.09
CA ILE A 262 4.16 6.24 -5.25
C ILE A 262 4.02 6.58 -6.72
N PHE A 263 2.77 6.85 -7.11
CA PHE A 263 2.38 7.12 -8.50
C PHE A 263 1.48 8.35 -8.56
N GLU A 264 1.55 9.05 -9.67
CA GLU A 264 0.60 10.08 -10.07
C GLU A 264 -0.30 9.54 -11.18
N MET A 265 -1.62 9.63 -10.98
CA MET A 265 -2.58 9.27 -12.02
C MET A 265 -2.67 10.38 -13.06
N ARG A 266 -2.34 10.07 -14.30
CA ARG A 266 -2.44 10.96 -15.45
C ARG A 266 -3.39 10.42 -16.52
N GLN A 267 -3.66 11.22 -17.54
CA GLN A 267 -4.48 10.80 -18.67
C GLN A 267 -3.87 9.63 -19.46
N ASP A 268 -2.53 9.60 -19.54
CA ASP A 268 -1.71 8.59 -20.21
C ASP A 268 -1.26 7.43 -19.31
N GLY A 269 -1.80 7.32 -18.08
CA GLY A 269 -1.52 6.23 -17.15
C GLY A 269 -0.95 6.68 -15.81
N LEU A 270 -0.16 5.83 -15.19
CA LEU A 270 0.47 6.04 -13.88
C LEU A 270 1.94 6.46 -14.08
N ARG A 271 2.27 7.67 -13.66
CA ARG A 271 3.65 8.14 -13.60
C ARG A 271 4.27 7.77 -12.25
N GLU A 272 5.43 7.13 -12.28
CA GLU A 272 6.22 6.86 -11.08
C GLU A 272 6.78 8.13 -10.46
N ILE A 273 6.73 8.24 -9.14
CA ILE A 273 7.25 9.36 -8.38
C ILE A 273 8.46 8.91 -7.59
N SER A 274 9.62 9.17 -8.15
CA SER A 274 10.91 8.83 -7.53
C SER A 274 11.22 9.66 -6.30
N ASN A 275 10.71 10.90 -6.24
CA ASN A 275 10.88 11.80 -5.09
C ASN A 275 9.53 12.34 -4.62
N PRO A 276 8.89 11.68 -3.63
CA PRO A 276 7.60 12.11 -3.10
C PRO A 276 7.59 13.53 -2.54
N SER A 277 8.71 13.97 -1.97
CA SER A 277 8.79 15.30 -1.36
C SER A 277 8.56 16.44 -2.34
N GLU A 278 8.86 16.24 -3.64
CA GLU A 278 8.62 17.26 -4.67
C GLU A 278 7.15 17.59 -4.88
N ILE A 279 6.26 16.66 -4.59
CA ILE A 279 4.81 16.82 -4.76
C ILE A 279 4.10 17.07 -3.44
N LEU A 280 4.75 16.76 -2.30
CA LEU A 280 4.19 16.88 -0.95
C LEU A 280 4.60 18.19 -0.26
N ILE A 281 5.42 18.99 -0.91
CA ILE A 281 5.85 20.30 -0.45
C ILE A 281 5.47 21.31 -1.50
N SER A 282 4.58 22.24 -1.13
CA SER A 282 4.19 23.33 -2.00
C SER A 282 5.27 24.41 -2.03
N GLN A 283 5.41 25.10 -3.18
CA GLN A 283 6.26 26.28 -3.25
C GLN A 283 5.46 27.47 -2.67
N HIS A 284 5.85 27.93 -1.50
CA HIS A 284 5.25 29.10 -0.86
C HIS A 284 6.23 30.29 -0.83
N SER A 285 5.70 31.50 -0.75
CA SER A 285 6.45 32.66 -0.32
C SER A 285 6.80 32.56 1.17
N ASP A 286 7.90 33.16 1.61
CA ASP A 286 8.39 33.08 2.99
C ASP A 286 7.44 33.67 4.05
N ASP A 287 6.34 34.32 3.66
CA ASP A 287 5.42 35.06 4.53
C ASP A 287 4.15 34.26 4.91
N VAL A 288 4.08 32.96 4.65
CA VAL A 288 2.89 32.15 4.96
C VAL A 288 3.01 31.53 6.35
N ASN A 289 2.02 31.81 7.22
CA ASN A 289 1.90 31.18 8.54
C ASN A 289 1.10 29.86 8.49
N GLY A 290 1.15 29.11 9.57
CA GLY A 290 0.42 27.84 9.69
C GLY A 290 1.04 26.68 8.94
N ILE A 291 2.26 26.79 8.42
CA ILE A 291 2.94 25.76 7.64
C ILE A 291 4.22 25.31 8.36
N ALA A 292 4.46 24.00 8.39
CA ALA A 292 5.74 23.43 8.83
C ALA A 292 6.02 22.14 8.05
N ILE A 293 7.30 21.79 7.89
CA ILE A 293 7.75 20.65 7.13
C ILE A 293 8.16 19.52 8.08
N ALA A 294 7.43 18.39 8.03
CA ALA A 294 7.77 17.18 8.74
C ALA A 294 8.75 16.33 7.93
N VAL A 295 9.75 15.73 8.60
CA VAL A 295 10.58 14.69 8.00
C VAL A 295 10.09 13.35 8.51
N THR A 296 9.35 12.64 7.68
CA THR A 296 8.70 11.37 7.99
C THR A 296 9.44 10.20 7.36
N ILE A 297 9.16 9.00 7.85
CA ILE A 297 9.59 7.75 7.22
C ILE A 297 8.36 6.85 7.07
N GLU A 298 8.10 6.41 5.87
CA GLU A 298 7.16 5.34 5.60
C GLU A 298 7.96 4.09 5.20
N GLY A 299 7.88 3.08 6.06
CA GLY A 299 8.67 1.89 5.87
C GLY A 299 10.18 2.12 5.99
N LEU A 300 10.90 2.07 4.86
CA LEU A 300 12.34 2.37 4.77
C LEU A 300 12.62 3.72 4.10
N ARG A 301 11.61 4.37 3.54
CA ARG A 301 11.75 5.56 2.71
C ARG A 301 11.54 6.83 3.52
N PRO A 302 12.57 7.68 3.71
CA PRO A 302 12.38 9.00 4.26
C PRO A 302 11.81 9.93 3.18
N PHE A 303 10.92 10.82 3.57
CA PHE A 303 10.41 11.91 2.73
C PHE A 303 9.94 13.08 3.59
N LEU A 304 9.89 14.24 2.98
CA LEU A 304 9.40 15.44 3.62
C LEU A 304 7.95 15.70 3.19
N ILE A 305 7.17 16.16 4.13
CA ILE A 305 5.74 16.44 3.93
C ILE A 305 5.36 17.76 4.60
N GLU A 306 4.54 18.52 3.92
CA GLU A 306 4.03 19.77 4.43
C GLU A 306 2.82 19.53 5.32
N THR A 307 2.87 20.09 6.54
CA THR A 307 1.76 20.14 7.48
C THR A 307 1.18 21.54 7.50
N GLN A 308 -0.11 21.68 7.26
CA GLN A 308 -0.83 22.95 7.24
C GLN A 308 -1.83 22.98 8.39
N SER A 309 -1.81 24.04 9.19
CA SER A 309 -2.76 24.23 10.29
C SER A 309 -3.42 25.60 10.23
N LEU A 310 -4.70 25.63 10.55
CA LEU A 310 -5.46 26.86 10.73
C LEU A 310 -6.07 26.87 12.13
N VAL A 311 -5.75 27.91 12.91
CA VAL A 311 -6.29 28.14 14.26
C VAL A 311 -7.09 29.42 14.26
N SER A 312 -8.39 29.35 14.55
CA SER A 312 -9.28 30.52 14.60
C SER A 312 -10.12 30.54 15.89
N PRO A 313 -10.63 31.67 16.31
CA PRO A 313 -11.61 31.75 17.41
C PRO A 313 -12.85 30.92 17.09
N SER A 314 -13.31 30.11 18.06
CA SER A 314 -14.56 29.34 17.88
C SER A 314 -15.77 30.27 18.03
N VAL A 315 -16.62 30.31 17.01
CA VAL A 315 -17.80 31.18 16.95
C VAL A 315 -19.05 30.51 17.57
N TYR A 316 -19.10 29.17 17.53
CA TYR A 316 -20.30 28.39 17.85
C TYR A 316 -20.30 27.74 19.24
N GLY A 317 -19.44 28.15 20.14
CA GLY A 317 -19.41 27.66 21.53
C GLY A 317 -18.76 26.26 21.71
N ASN A 318 -18.76 25.41 20.69
CA ASN A 318 -18.06 24.12 20.70
C ASN A 318 -16.91 24.18 19.67
N PRO A 319 -15.64 24.12 20.13
CA PRO A 319 -14.49 24.15 19.24
C PRO A 319 -14.49 22.99 18.24
N GLN A 320 -14.34 23.31 16.98
CA GLN A 320 -14.22 22.30 15.92
C GLN A 320 -12.76 21.84 15.79
N ARG A 321 -12.58 20.55 15.67
CA ARG A 321 -11.27 19.95 15.42
C ARG A 321 -11.38 18.97 14.26
N SER A 322 -10.65 19.24 13.19
CA SER A 322 -10.65 18.44 11.99
C SER A 322 -9.22 18.13 11.55
N SER A 323 -9.02 16.94 11.03
CA SER A 323 -7.72 16.50 10.54
C SER A 323 -7.91 15.72 9.26
N THR A 324 -7.11 16.06 8.25
CA THR A 324 -6.97 15.33 6.99
C THR A 324 -5.56 14.77 6.90
N GLY A 325 -5.43 13.46 6.70
CA GLY A 325 -4.13 12.80 6.57
C GLY A 325 -3.40 12.53 7.89
N PHE A 326 -4.03 12.79 9.05
CA PHE A 326 -3.47 12.51 10.38
C PHE A 326 -4.56 12.07 11.36
N ASP A 327 -4.24 11.21 12.32
CA ASP A 327 -5.21 10.69 13.29
C ASP A 327 -5.76 11.80 14.20
N LEU A 328 -7.08 11.97 14.23
CA LEU A 328 -7.75 13.01 15.00
C LEU A 328 -7.57 12.83 16.51
N ARG A 329 -7.45 11.58 17.01
CA ARG A 329 -7.23 11.34 18.44
C ARG A 329 -5.84 11.79 18.85
N ARG A 330 -4.83 11.56 17.98
CA ARG A 330 -3.47 12.03 18.20
C ARG A 330 -3.40 13.56 18.15
N LEU A 331 -4.07 14.21 17.20
CA LEU A 331 -4.19 15.66 17.16
C LEU A 331 -4.77 16.22 18.47
N ASN A 332 -5.87 15.65 18.96
CA ASN A 332 -6.48 16.06 20.23
C ASN A 332 -5.53 15.88 21.43
N MET A 333 -4.72 14.84 21.43
CA MET A 333 -3.68 14.62 22.45
C MET A 333 -2.61 15.72 22.40
N LEU A 334 -2.13 16.08 21.21
CA LEU A 334 -1.13 17.15 21.03
C LEU A 334 -1.69 18.51 21.50
N LEU A 335 -2.94 18.84 21.17
CA LEU A 335 -3.61 20.04 21.64
C LEU A 335 -3.71 20.08 23.17
N ALA A 336 -4.06 18.97 23.81
CA ALA A 336 -4.12 18.88 25.28
C ALA A 336 -2.74 19.06 25.92
N VAL A 337 -1.66 18.58 25.30
CA VAL A 337 -0.28 18.82 25.76
C VAL A 337 0.06 20.30 25.66
N LEU A 338 -0.26 20.97 24.55
CA LEU A 338 -0.05 22.40 24.37
C LEU A 338 -0.82 23.24 25.41
N GLU A 339 -2.07 22.90 25.67
CA GLU A 339 -2.86 23.59 26.70
C GLU A 339 -2.24 23.41 28.09
N LYS A 340 -1.93 22.17 28.49
CA LYS A 340 -1.52 21.87 29.85
C LYS A 340 -0.06 22.25 30.15
N LYS A 341 0.84 22.10 29.15
CA LYS A 341 2.29 22.29 29.35
C LYS A 341 2.78 23.66 28.91
N CYS A 342 2.17 24.20 27.86
CA CYS A 342 2.56 25.52 27.33
C CYS A 342 1.63 26.66 27.76
N GLY A 343 0.54 26.36 28.49
CA GLY A 343 -0.41 27.36 28.98
C GLY A 343 -1.26 28.02 27.88
N LEU A 344 -1.35 27.40 26.71
CA LEU A 344 -2.09 27.95 25.56
C LEU A 344 -3.59 27.74 25.75
N LYS A 345 -4.39 28.73 25.34
CA LYS A 345 -5.88 28.68 25.42
C LYS A 345 -6.44 28.16 24.08
N LEU A 346 -6.34 26.83 23.83
CA LEU A 346 -6.88 26.21 22.63
C LEU A 346 -8.30 25.66 22.81
N ASN A 347 -8.79 25.62 24.04
CA ASN A 347 -10.15 25.16 24.38
C ASN A 347 -11.28 26.05 23.83
N ALA A 348 -10.97 27.26 23.36
CA ALA A 348 -11.89 28.17 22.70
C ALA A 348 -11.51 28.49 21.24
N LYS A 349 -10.71 27.62 20.63
CA LYS A 349 -10.22 27.77 19.27
C LYS A 349 -10.63 26.58 18.40
N ASP A 350 -11.05 26.85 17.18
CA ASP A 350 -11.18 25.87 16.12
C ASP A 350 -9.79 25.55 15.58
N VAL A 351 -9.52 24.27 15.34
CA VAL A 351 -8.22 23.80 14.83
C VAL A 351 -8.45 22.86 13.65
N PHE A 352 -7.93 23.23 12.50
CA PHE A 352 -7.95 22.45 11.27
C PHE A 352 -6.52 22.07 10.91
N LEU A 353 -6.30 20.78 10.68
CA LEU A 353 -5.01 20.23 10.23
C LEU A 353 -5.19 19.54 8.87
N ASN A 354 -4.30 19.85 7.95
CA ASN A 354 -4.23 19.20 6.65
C ASN A 354 -2.80 18.75 6.35
N ILE A 355 -2.63 17.49 6.00
CA ILE A 355 -1.39 16.95 5.44
C ILE A 355 -1.48 17.06 3.93
N THR A 356 -0.52 17.76 3.32
CA THR A 356 -0.52 18.00 1.87
C THR A 356 -0.46 16.70 1.08
N GLY A 357 -1.19 16.65 -0.06
CA GLY A 357 -1.23 15.50 -0.94
C GLY A 357 -2.18 14.37 -0.52
N GLY A 358 -2.95 14.54 0.59
CA GLY A 358 -3.93 13.55 1.04
C GLY A 358 -3.35 12.23 1.52
N ILE A 359 -2.05 12.21 1.83
CA ILE A 359 -1.36 11.03 2.36
C ILE A 359 -1.66 10.91 3.86
N HIS A 360 -1.96 9.71 4.32
CA HIS A 360 -2.08 9.44 5.75
C HIS A 360 -0.69 9.22 6.37
N VAL A 361 -0.40 9.95 7.46
CA VAL A 361 0.89 9.92 8.16
C VAL A 361 0.70 9.28 9.52
N ASP A 362 1.28 8.10 9.71
CA ASP A 362 1.28 7.36 10.98
C ASP A 362 2.57 7.54 11.78
N ASP A 363 3.60 8.14 11.17
CA ASP A 363 4.90 8.32 11.81
C ASP A 363 4.85 9.37 12.92
N PRO A 364 5.13 9.00 14.19
CA PRO A 364 5.14 9.94 15.31
C PRO A 364 6.13 11.10 15.16
N ALA A 365 7.12 10.98 14.29
CA ALA A 365 8.07 12.05 14.01
C ALA A 365 7.42 13.33 13.46
N ALA A 366 6.22 13.21 12.89
CA ALA A 366 5.44 14.35 12.39
C ALA A 366 4.86 15.25 13.48
N ASP A 367 4.73 14.76 14.72
CA ASP A 367 4.11 15.52 15.84
C ASP A 367 4.73 16.90 16.00
N LEU A 368 6.07 17.00 15.95
CA LEU A 368 6.76 18.26 16.15
C LEU A 368 6.39 19.27 15.05
N ALA A 369 6.38 18.86 13.78
CA ALA A 369 5.98 19.73 12.68
C ALA A 369 4.51 20.16 12.81
N ILE A 370 3.61 19.22 13.15
CA ILE A 370 2.18 19.51 13.36
C ILE A 370 2.00 20.55 14.47
N VAL A 371 2.68 20.39 15.59
CA VAL A 371 2.61 21.36 16.68
C VAL A 371 3.18 22.70 16.25
N ILE A 372 4.27 22.73 15.50
CA ILE A 372 4.85 23.99 14.99
C ILE A 372 3.92 24.67 14.00
N SER A 373 3.25 23.94 13.09
CA SER A 373 2.25 24.54 12.20
C SER A 373 1.06 25.13 12.95
N ILE A 374 0.58 24.46 14.01
CA ILE A 374 -0.48 24.98 14.89
C ILE A 374 -0.03 26.28 15.60
N LEU A 375 1.19 26.29 16.14
CA LEU A 375 1.74 27.47 16.82
C LEU A 375 1.99 28.63 15.85
N SER A 376 2.51 28.34 14.67
CA SER A 376 2.68 29.30 13.58
C SER A 376 1.36 29.99 13.23
N SER A 377 0.27 29.22 13.09
CA SER A 377 -1.06 29.78 12.84
C SER A 377 -1.65 30.50 14.06
N LEU A 378 -1.40 30.01 15.28
CA LEU A 378 -1.92 30.61 16.51
C LEU A 378 -1.32 32.00 16.79
N PHE A 379 -0.03 32.16 16.51
CA PHE A 379 0.73 33.40 16.77
C PHE A 379 0.92 34.28 15.52
N ASP A 380 0.40 33.88 14.38
CA ASP A 380 0.58 34.53 13.08
C ASP A 380 2.04 34.79 12.70
N VAL A 381 2.93 33.83 13.01
CA VAL A 381 4.37 33.87 12.73
C VAL A 381 4.75 32.80 11.70
N SER A 382 5.37 33.22 10.60
CA SER A 382 5.88 32.29 9.58
C SER A 382 7.11 31.50 10.09
N ILE A 383 7.22 30.27 9.62
CA ILE A 383 8.38 29.40 9.89
C ILE A 383 9.33 29.50 8.70
N ASP A 384 10.62 29.61 8.98
CA ASP A 384 11.62 29.65 7.91
C ASP A 384 11.50 28.45 6.96
N ALA A 385 11.33 28.75 5.67
CA ALA A 385 11.09 27.77 4.62
C ALA A 385 12.22 26.72 4.44
N LYS A 386 13.42 26.99 4.99
CA LYS A 386 14.56 26.05 4.98
C LYS A 386 14.70 25.26 6.28
N SER A 387 13.69 25.29 7.14
CA SER A 387 13.62 24.56 8.39
C SER A 387 12.67 23.36 8.27
N CYS A 388 13.03 22.22 8.87
CA CYS A 388 12.20 21.02 8.95
C CYS A 388 12.30 20.37 10.33
N PHE A 389 11.35 19.50 10.64
CA PHE A 389 11.13 19.01 12.00
C PHE A 389 10.96 17.49 12.01
N ALA A 390 11.58 16.81 13.02
CA ALA A 390 11.43 15.38 13.26
C ALA A 390 11.50 15.07 14.76
N GLY A 391 10.35 14.82 15.38
CA GLY A 391 10.28 14.51 16.80
C GLY A 391 8.89 14.08 17.24
N GLU A 392 8.81 13.06 18.09
CA GLU A 392 7.58 12.65 18.75
C GLU A 392 7.35 13.54 19.99
N ILE A 393 6.12 13.92 20.26
CA ILE A 393 5.76 14.69 21.46
C ILE A 393 5.09 13.78 22.49
N GLY A 394 5.71 13.66 23.65
CA GLY A 394 5.14 12.92 24.77
C GLY A 394 4.17 13.74 25.62
N LEU A 395 3.38 13.07 26.44
CA LEU A 395 2.33 13.69 27.30
C LEU A 395 2.89 14.67 28.35
N SER A 396 4.18 14.60 28.67
CA SER A 396 4.84 15.54 29.58
C SER A 396 5.41 16.77 28.86
N GLY A 397 5.20 16.87 27.52
CA GLY A 397 5.76 17.94 26.69
C GLY A 397 7.23 17.73 26.29
N GLU A 398 7.79 16.56 26.60
CA GLU A 398 9.12 16.15 26.13
C GLU A 398 9.11 15.82 24.65
N ILE A 399 10.20 16.13 23.95
CA ILE A 399 10.41 15.73 22.56
C ILE A 399 11.23 14.45 22.58
N ARG A 400 10.62 13.34 22.17
CA ARG A 400 11.20 12.00 22.18
C ARG A 400 12.04 11.75 20.93
N PRO A 401 13.07 10.88 21.05
CA PRO A 401 13.87 10.48 19.90
C PRO A 401 13.02 9.65 18.93
N VAL A 402 13.28 9.83 17.64
CA VAL A 402 12.62 9.08 16.59
C VAL A 402 13.59 8.11 15.91
N SER A 403 13.06 7.05 15.36
CA SER A 403 13.85 6.04 14.64
C SER A 403 14.49 6.60 13.39
N ARG A 404 15.63 6.03 12.97
CA ARG A 404 16.33 6.33 11.70
C ARG A 404 16.60 7.82 11.49
N ILE A 405 16.96 8.53 12.54
CA ILE A 405 17.14 9.99 12.49
C ILE A 405 18.22 10.42 11.49
N GLU A 406 19.26 9.64 11.30
CA GLU A 406 20.30 9.91 10.32
C GLU A 406 19.76 9.92 8.89
N GLN A 407 18.92 8.96 8.53
CA GLN A 407 18.27 8.89 7.19
C GLN A 407 17.37 10.10 6.96
N ARG A 408 16.62 10.54 7.99
CA ARG A 408 15.78 11.74 7.94
C ARG A 408 16.61 12.99 7.67
N ILE A 409 17.73 13.15 8.37
CA ILE A 409 18.63 14.30 8.20
C ILE A 409 19.26 14.31 6.81
N LEU A 410 19.68 13.14 6.32
CA LEU A 410 20.27 13.02 4.98
C LEU A 410 19.26 13.38 3.88
N GLU A 411 18.00 12.96 4.00
CA GLU A 411 16.95 13.32 3.03
C GLU A 411 16.63 14.82 3.11
N ALA A 412 16.50 15.40 4.29
CA ALA A 412 16.31 16.84 4.46
C ALA A 412 17.45 17.65 3.82
N LYS A 413 18.69 17.25 4.04
CA LYS A 413 19.87 17.86 3.42
C LYS A 413 19.84 17.75 1.89
N LYS A 414 19.54 16.56 1.35
CA LYS A 414 19.44 16.29 -0.09
C LYS A 414 18.43 17.21 -0.76
N LEU A 415 17.33 17.52 -0.07
CA LEU A 415 16.28 18.42 -0.55
C LEU A 415 16.59 19.92 -0.29
N GLY A 416 17.77 20.24 0.22
CA GLY A 416 18.27 21.61 0.36
C GLY A 416 17.79 22.35 1.62
N TYR A 417 17.26 21.63 2.62
CA TYR A 417 16.96 22.21 3.93
C TYR A 417 18.25 22.57 4.66
N LYS A 418 18.22 23.68 5.39
CA LYS A 418 19.37 24.22 6.09
C LYS A 418 19.37 23.91 7.59
N ARG A 419 18.17 23.75 8.16
CA ARG A 419 17.97 23.46 9.58
C ARG A 419 17.03 22.28 9.77
N ILE A 420 17.37 21.40 10.69
CA ILE A 420 16.47 20.33 11.16
C ILE A 420 16.38 20.36 12.67
N TYR A 421 15.17 20.36 13.20
CA TYR A 421 14.88 20.32 14.61
C TYR A 421 14.54 18.90 15.04
N ILE A 422 15.30 18.37 16.01
CA ILE A 422 15.19 17.00 16.48
C ILE A 422 15.21 16.91 18.01
N SER A 423 14.87 15.75 18.57
CA SER A 423 14.98 15.50 19.99
C SER A 423 16.43 15.61 20.49
N SER A 424 16.61 16.22 21.68
CA SER A 424 17.91 16.21 22.38
C SER A 424 18.35 14.80 22.80
N PHE A 425 17.43 13.85 22.84
CA PHE A 425 17.70 12.47 23.22
C PHE A 425 18.06 11.56 22.02
N ASN A 426 18.12 12.10 20.80
CA ASN A 426 18.69 11.40 19.65
C ASN A 426 20.22 11.27 19.83
N PRO A 427 20.89 10.27 19.22
CA PRO A 427 22.32 10.05 19.34
C PRO A 427 23.16 11.31 19.10
N ASN A 428 24.21 11.50 19.89
CA ASN A 428 25.06 12.70 19.84
C ASN A 428 26.07 12.71 18.68
N ASN A 429 26.37 11.56 18.11
CA ASN A 429 27.37 11.36 17.06
C ASN A 429 26.87 11.66 15.62
N LEU A 430 25.75 12.37 15.51
CA LEU A 430 25.20 12.79 14.21
C LEU A 430 26.02 13.97 13.67
N ASN A 431 27.03 13.67 12.86
CA ASN A 431 27.90 14.68 12.26
C ASN A 431 27.65 14.71 10.74
N ILE A 432 26.63 15.45 10.30
CA ILE A 432 26.23 15.58 8.89
C ILE A 432 26.51 17.01 8.45
N ASN A 433 27.57 17.20 7.67
CA ASN A 433 27.92 18.52 7.14
C ASN A 433 26.85 19.05 6.18
N GLY A 434 26.58 20.36 6.24
CA GLY A 434 25.69 21.06 5.29
C GLY A 434 24.23 21.20 5.71
N ILE A 435 23.87 20.74 6.91
CA ILE A 435 22.60 21.00 7.58
C ILE A 435 22.86 21.24 9.08
N GLU A 436 22.24 22.29 9.63
CA GLU A 436 22.31 22.60 11.07
C GLU A 436 21.32 21.72 11.84
N ILE A 437 21.81 21.00 12.85
CA ILE A 437 20.99 20.12 13.69
C ILE A 437 20.68 20.81 15.01
N ILE A 438 19.45 21.24 15.20
CA ILE A 438 18.98 21.91 16.40
C ILE A 438 18.28 20.90 17.31
N ARG A 439 18.78 20.76 18.55
CA ARG A 439 18.32 19.78 19.50
C ARG A 439 17.38 20.38 20.52
N ILE A 440 16.20 19.80 20.70
CA ILE A 440 15.15 20.28 21.58
C ILE A 440 14.76 19.18 22.57
N ALA A 441 14.70 19.54 23.86
CA ALA A 441 14.29 18.61 24.90
C ALA A 441 12.80 18.68 25.24
N LYS A 442 12.22 19.90 25.23
CA LYS A 442 10.83 20.16 25.62
C LYS A 442 10.22 21.23 24.75
N ILE A 443 8.94 21.07 24.46
CA ILE A 443 8.17 22.00 23.62
C ILE A 443 8.07 23.41 24.26
N GLU A 444 7.93 23.51 25.58
CA GLU A 444 7.85 24.79 26.32
C GLU A 444 9.08 25.69 26.05
N LYS A 445 10.29 25.10 26.10
CA LYS A 445 11.53 25.84 25.85
C LYS A 445 11.67 26.27 24.39
N PHE A 446 11.13 25.46 23.49
CA PHE A 446 11.17 25.75 22.07
C PHE A 446 10.25 26.89 21.68
N LEU A 447 9.05 26.95 22.27
CA LEU A 447 8.13 28.09 22.11
C LEU A 447 8.79 29.41 22.44
N THR A 448 9.51 29.50 23.57
CA THR A 448 10.20 30.71 23.99
C THR A 448 11.29 31.13 22.99
N SER A 449 11.97 30.18 22.35
CA SER A 449 13.06 30.50 21.41
C SER A 449 12.58 30.86 20.00
N LEU A 450 11.42 30.38 19.57
CA LEU A 450 10.91 30.57 18.20
C LEU A 450 9.88 31.68 18.08
N PHE A 451 9.10 31.94 19.15
CA PHE A 451 7.96 32.85 19.14
C PHE A 451 8.07 33.99 20.17
N SER A 452 9.20 34.14 20.90
CA SER A 452 9.46 35.27 21.76
C SER A 452 10.30 36.32 21.00
N ASN A 453 9.63 37.15 20.22
CA ASN A 453 10.14 38.45 19.76
C ASN A 453 9.24 39.52 20.32
#